data_f5c7325223d1f2fef1aefefc8a26a52f
#
_entry.id   f5c7325223d1f2fef1aefefc8a26a52f
#
_cell.length_a   1.000
_cell.length_b   1.000
_cell.length_c   1.000
_cell.angle_alpha   90.00
_cell.angle_beta   90.00
_cell.angle_gamma   90.00
#
_symmetry.space_group_name_H-M   'P 1'
#
loop_
_entity.id
_entity.type
_entity.pdbx_description
1 polymer ?
#
loop_
_entity_poly.entity_id
_entity_poly.type
_entity_poly.pdbx_seq_one_letter_code
_entity_poly.pdbx_strand_id
1 'polypeptide(L)'
;MPLDPQVAAYYGDSLNTLPDMSAVTAEGTRQAVDAVYNDKAQSPAVYSVQDKSIPCPWGEMPIRVYRPDALTGHGALLYFHGGGFVIHNIASHDSICRKLCRDAGVVVLNVGYRLAPEAPFPAAPEDAYRALCWVYENAMALGIDGSRLAVMGDSAGASLSAVAAQLTRDRKGPPLRLQILCYAPTGALELRETQSLKDFGHGGYVLSQP
;
A
#
# COMPACT_ATOMS: atom_id res chain seq x y z
N MET A 1 -13.38 -5.17 -24.46
CA MET A 1 -14.31 -4.06 -24.11
C MET A 1 -13.52 -2.77 -24.28
N PRO A 2 -14.01 -1.73 -24.97
CA PRO A 2 -13.25 -0.48 -25.11
C PRO A 2 -13.05 0.18 -23.73
N LEU A 3 -11.94 0.91 -23.56
CA LEU A 3 -11.71 1.72 -22.37
C LEU A 3 -12.80 2.78 -22.23
N ASP A 4 -13.14 3.11 -20.99
CA ASP A 4 -13.97 4.30 -20.69
C ASP A 4 -13.32 5.53 -21.33
N PRO A 5 -14.10 6.41 -22.02
CA PRO A 5 -13.55 7.61 -22.66
C PRO A 5 -12.76 8.53 -21.74
N GLN A 6 -13.11 8.63 -20.45
CA GLN A 6 -12.38 9.43 -19.48
C GLN A 6 -11.02 8.79 -19.16
N VAL A 7 -10.97 7.47 -19.03
CA VAL A 7 -9.72 6.72 -18.82
C VAL A 7 -8.82 6.85 -20.04
N ALA A 8 -9.37 6.68 -21.26
CA ALA A 8 -8.63 6.85 -22.49
C ALA A 8 -8.06 8.28 -22.63
N ALA A 9 -8.85 9.31 -22.28
CA ALA A 9 -8.40 10.70 -22.31
C ALA A 9 -7.32 10.99 -21.28
N TYR A 10 -7.40 10.39 -20.08
CA TYR A 10 -6.40 10.56 -19.02
C TYR A 10 -5.03 9.99 -19.39
N TYR A 11 -5.03 8.79 -19.96
CA TYR A 11 -3.78 8.13 -20.37
C TYR A 11 -3.24 8.67 -21.69
N GLY A 12 -4.10 9.12 -22.63
CA GLY A 12 -3.69 9.62 -23.94
C GLY A 12 -2.69 8.68 -24.61
N ASP A 13 -1.62 9.25 -25.17
CA ASP A 13 -0.54 8.48 -25.79
C ASP A 13 0.44 7.84 -24.78
N SER A 14 0.32 8.16 -23.49
CA SER A 14 1.28 7.67 -22.47
C SER A 14 1.19 6.16 -22.25
N LEU A 15 0.05 5.50 -22.51
CA LEU A 15 -0.04 4.04 -22.48
C LEU A 15 0.87 3.37 -23.56
N ASN A 16 1.08 4.05 -24.67
CA ASN A 16 1.92 3.55 -25.76
C ASN A 16 3.42 3.79 -25.55
N THR A 17 3.77 4.58 -24.53
CA THR A 17 5.16 4.98 -24.23
C THR A 17 5.72 4.33 -22.95
N LEU A 18 4.97 3.43 -22.32
CA LEU A 18 5.49 2.69 -21.17
C LEU A 18 6.70 1.85 -21.59
N PRO A 19 7.83 1.95 -20.88
CA PRO A 19 9.02 1.16 -21.20
C PRO A 19 8.71 -0.33 -21.04
N ASP A 20 9.38 -1.14 -21.84
CA ASP A 20 9.37 -2.59 -21.65
C ASP A 20 9.93 -2.92 -20.26
N MET A 21 9.06 -3.29 -19.36
CA MET A 21 9.40 -3.55 -17.95
C MET A 21 10.36 -4.75 -17.80
N SER A 22 10.49 -5.61 -18.80
CA SER A 22 11.45 -6.71 -18.80
C SER A 22 12.91 -6.23 -18.94
N ALA A 23 13.10 -5.04 -19.50
CA ALA A 23 14.43 -4.44 -19.75
C ALA A 23 14.88 -3.50 -18.61
N VAL A 24 14.03 -3.22 -17.62
CA VAL A 24 14.29 -2.23 -16.54
C VAL A 24 14.62 -2.93 -15.23
N THR A 25 15.70 -2.50 -14.57
CA THR A 25 16.04 -2.99 -13.23
C THR A 25 15.05 -2.47 -12.17
N ALA A 26 14.88 -3.19 -11.06
CA ALA A 26 14.07 -2.73 -9.93
C ALA A 26 14.49 -1.33 -9.46
N GLU A 27 15.79 -1.08 -9.36
CA GLU A 27 16.36 0.21 -8.97
C GLU A 27 16.00 1.33 -9.95
N GLY A 28 16.18 1.10 -11.26
CA GLY A 28 15.83 2.08 -12.29
C GLY A 28 14.32 2.39 -12.32
N THR A 29 13.48 1.38 -12.11
CA THR A 29 12.03 1.58 -11.99
C THR A 29 11.67 2.40 -10.77
N ARG A 30 12.27 2.14 -9.61
CA ARG A 30 12.06 2.92 -8.37
C ARG A 30 12.43 4.39 -8.57
N GLN A 31 13.59 4.68 -9.15
CA GLN A 31 14.04 6.04 -9.42
C GLN A 31 13.06 6.79 -10.33
N ALA A 32 12.58 6.16 -11.40
CA ALA A 32 11.60 6.76 -12.30
C ALA A 32 10.26 7.03 -11.60
N VAL A 33 9.78 6.08 -10.80
CA VAL A 33 8.54 6.22 -10.02
C VAL A 33 8.67 7.30 -8.97
N ASP A 34 9.78 7.35 -8.23
CA ASP A 34 10.01 8.34 -7.19
C ASP A 34 10.06 9.76 -7.76
N ALA A 35 10.61 9.94 -8.97
CA ALA A 35 10.61 11.22 -9.66
C ALA A 35 9.20 11.74 -9.97
N VAL A 36 8.25 10.84 -10.23
CA VAL A 36 6.86 11.20 -10.58
C VAL A 36 5.98 11.37 -9.34
N TYR A 37 6.10 10.47 -8.35
CA TYR A 37 5.13 10.35 -7.25
C TYR A 37 5.55 11.01 -5.94
N ASN A 38 6.80 11.48 -5.82
CA ASN A 38 7.27 12.14 -4.60
C ASN A 38 6.95 13.65 -4.54
N ASP A 39 6.12 14.16 -5.44
CA ASP A 39 5.68 15.56 -5.41
C ASP A 39 4.70 15.82 -4.27
N LYS A 40 5.20 16.47 -3.21
CA LYS A 40 4.43 16.83 -2.02
C LYS A 40 3.61 18.11 -2.19
N ALA A 41 3.73 18.82 -3.32
CA ALA A 41 3.15 20.16 -3.50
C ALA A 41 1.60 20.17 -3.42
N GLN A 42 0.93 19.03 -3.65
CA GLN A 42 -0.52 18.89 -3.61
C GLN A 42 -1.04 18.05 -2.45
N SER A 43 -0.19 17.67 -1.50
CA SER A 43 -0.62 16.85 -0.36
C SER A 43 -1.49 17.66 0.61
N PRO A 44 -2.71 17.19 0.96
CA PRO A 44 -3.58 17.91 1.89
C PRO A 44 -2.96 18.04 3.27
N ALA A 45 -3.24 19.16 3.94
CA ALA A 45 -2.82 19.37 5.31
C ALA A 45 -3.57 18.43 6.26
N VAL A 46 -2.85 17.92 7.26
CA VAL A 46 -3.37 17.19 8.43
C VAL A 46 -2.75 17.79 9.68
N TYR A 47 -3.29 17.47 10.87
CA TYR A 47 -2.83 18.04 12.13
C TYR A 47 -1.35 17.75 12.39
N SER A 48 -0.91 16.51 12.25
CA SER A 48 0.51 16.16 12.37
C SER A 48 0.89 14.95 11.52
N VAL A 49 2.18 14.91 11.15
CA VAL A 49 2.82 13.78 10.47
C VAL A 49 4.11 13.48 11.21
N GLN A 50 4.31 12.23 11.60
CA GLN A 50 5.48 11.77 12.36
C GLN A 50 6.04 10.50 11.72
N ASP A 51 7.32 10.52 11.40
CA ASP A 51 8.06 9.31 11.03
C ASP A 51 8.49 8.58 12.30
N LYS A 52 8.27 7.28 12.33
CA LYS A 52 8.63 6.35 13.40
C LYS A 52 9.24 5.09 12.79
N SER A 53 9.82 4.24 13.61
CA SER A 53 10.28 2.93 13.19
C SER A 53 9.72 1.82 14.09
N ILE A 54 9.51 0.67 13.49
CA ILE A 54 9.08 -0.56 14.15
C ILE A 54 10.31 -1.45 14.31
N PRO A 55 10.70 -1.81 15.54
CA PRO A 55 11.81 -2.74 15.76
C PRO A 55 11.48 -4.13 15.19
N CYS A 56 12.38 -4.65 14.37
CA CYS A 56 12.26 -5.93 13.70
C CYS A 56 13.52 -6.79 13.92
N PRO A 57 13.45 -8.11 13.82
CA PRO A 57 14.63 -8.97 13.93
C PRO A 57 15.71 -8.69 12.87
N TRP A 58 15.30 -8.09 11.74
CA TRP A 58 16.18 -7.74 10.62
C TRP A 58 16.61 -6.27 10.59
N GLY A 59 16.25 -5.46 11.61
CA GLY A 59 16.51 -4.03 11.69
C GLY A 59 15.26 -3.23 12.01
N GLU A 60 15.09 -2.09 11.40
CA GLU A 60 13.96 -1.19 11.64
C GLU A 60 13.07 -1.09 10.39
N MET A 61 11.77 -1.19 10.56
CA MET A 61 10.78 -0.97 9.51
C MET A 61 10.17 0.42 9.67
N PRO A 62 10.29 1.31 8.67
CA PRO A 62 9.77 2.67 8.76
C PRO A 62 8.23 2.65 8.73
N ILE A 63 7.64 3.57 9.49
CA ILE A 63 6.20 3.82 9.49
C ILE A 63 5.95 5.32 9.65
N ARG A 64 5.01 5.87 8.87
CA ARG A 64 4.60 7.27 8.97
C ARG A 64 3.19 7.36 9.52
N VAL A 65 3.03 8.13 10.60
CA VAL A 65 1.78 8.31 11.34
C VAL A 65 1.19 9.67 11.02
N TYR A 66 -0.05 9.69 10.53
CA TYR A 66 -0.82 10.88 10.20
C TYR A 66 -1.97 11.02 11.19
N ARG A 67 -2.16 12.21 11.76
CA ARG A 67 -3.23 12.50 12.71
C ARG A 67 -4.19 13.55 12.19
N PRO A 68 -5.51 13.35 12.32
CA PRO A 68 -6.51 14.32 11.87
C PRO A 68 -6.59 15.55 12.79
N ASP A 69 -6.35 15.37 14.10
CA ASP A 69 -6.42 16.40 15.13
C ASP A 69 -5.55 16.03 16.36
N ALA A 70 -5.65 16.80 17.44
CA ALA A 70 -4.90 16.60 18.69
C ALA A 70 -5.53 15.57 19.65
N LEU A 71 -6.73 15.06 19.35
CA LEU A 71 -7.46 14.15 20.23
C LEU A 71 -6.80 12.77 20.24
N THR A 72 -7.08 12.01 21.29
CA THR A 72 -6.68 10.60 21.42
C THR A 72 -7.88 9.67 21.30
N GLY A 73 -7.61 8.37 21.13
CA GLY A 73 -8.66 7.35 21.03
C GLY A 73 -9.31 7.25 19.65
N HIS A 74 -8.67 7.80 18.60
CA HIS A 74 -9.11 7.58 17.23
C HIS A 74 -9.01 6.10 16.84
N GLY A 75 -9.88 5.64 15.94
CA GLY A 75 -9.61 4.42 15.17
C GLY A 75 -8.36 4.59 14.31
N ALA A 76 -7.73 3.49 13.96
CA ALA A 76 -6.49 3.52 13.17
C ALA A 76 -6.58 2.66 11.92
N LEU A 77 -6.04 3.20 10.82
CA LEU A 77 -5.96 2.57 9.52
C LEU A 77 -4.49 2.33 9.16
N LEU A 78 -4.07 1.06 9.12
CA LEU A 78 -2.77 0.69 8.56
C LEU A 78 -2.90 0.65 7.04
N TYR A 79 -2.03 1.40 6.37
CA TYR A 79 -2.00 1.47 4.92
C TYR A 79 -0.76 0.79 4.37
N PHE A 80 -0.95 -0.12 3.42
CA PHE A 80 0.11 -0.78 2.66
C PHE A 80 0.05 -0.32 1.21
N HIS A 81 1.13 0.28 0.73
CA HIS A 81 1.19 0.82 -0.63
C HIS A 81 1.24 -0.29 -1.69
N GLY A 82 0.78 0.02 -2.90
CA GLY A 82 0.93 -0.85 -4.06
C GLY A 82 2.34 -0.86 -4.63
N GLY A 83 2.49 -1.37 -5.85
CA GLY A 83 3.78 -1.39 -6.55
C GLY A 83 4.37 -2.77 -6.77
N GLY A 84 3.53 -3.81 -6.89
CA GLY A 84 3.98 -5.17 -7.24
C GLY A 84 4.98 -5.77 -6.25
N PHE A 85 5.04 -5.29 -5.01
CA PHE A 85 6.03 -5.65 -3.98
C PHE A 85 7.46 -5.22 -4.32
N VAL A 86 7.68 -4.41 -5.36
CA VAL A 86 9.02 -4.03 -5.88
C VAL A 86 9.23 -2.53 -5.85
N ILE A 87 8.22 -1.74 -6.13
CA ILE A 87 8.32 -0.27 -6.29
C ILE A 87 7.43 0.46 -5.28
N HIS A 88 7.52 1.78 -5.26
CA HIS A 88 6.85 2.68 -4.33
C HIS A 88 7.39 2.64 -2.91
N ASN A 89 6.94 3.58 -2.09
CA ASN A 89 7.38 3.77 -0.72
C ASN A 89 6.38 4.66 0.06
N ILE A 90 6.71 4.99 1.31
CA ILE A 90 5.89 5.87 2.15
C ILE A 90 5.68 7.25 1.49
N ALA A 91 6.69 7.80 0.80
CA ALA A 91 6.59 9.13 0.22
C ALA A 91 5.66 9.16 -0.99
N SER A 92 5.68 8.14 -1.84
CA SER A 92 4.81 8.06 -3.01
C SER A 92 3.31 7.95 -2.67
N HIS A 93 2.98 7.51 -1.45
CA HIS A 93 1.59 7.38 -0.96
C HIS A 93 1.24 8.39 0.16
N ASP A 94 2.09 9.42 0.39
CA ASP A 94 1.87 10.44 1.41
C ASP A 94 0.55 11.20 1.19
N SER A 95 0.28 11.61 -0.05
CA SER A 95 -0.92 12.38 -0.39
C SER A 95 -2.22 11.60 -0.13
N ILE A 96 -2.28 10.31 -0.52
CA ILE A 96 -3.46 9.48 -0.27
C ILE A 96 -3.66 9.21 1.22
N CYS A 97 -2.59 8.96 1.98
CA CYS A 97 -2.66 8.75 3.42
C CYS A 97 -3.15 10.00 4.17
N ARG A 98 -2.69 11.20 3.77
CA ARG A 98 -3.20 12.47 4.31
C ARG A 98 -4.68 12.66 3.98
N LYS A 99 -5.08 12.37 2.75
CA LYS A 99 -6.47 12.46 2.33
C LYS A 99 -7.36 11.53 3.15
N LEU A 100 -6.98 10.27 3.30
CA LEU A 100 -7.69 9.30 4.14
C LEU A 100 -7.78 9.76 5.60
N CYS A 101 -6.68 10.25 6.18
CA CYS A 101 -6.62 10.76 7.54
C CYS A 101 -7.61 11.91 7.75
N ARG A 102 -7.58 12.91 6.87
CA ARG A 102 -8.44 14.11 6.94
C ARG A 102 -9.92 13.77 6.73
N ASP A 103 -10.22 13.01 5.67
CA ASP A 103 -11.60 12.81 5.21
C ASP A 103 -12.35 11.77 6.08
N ALA A 104 -11.65 10.77 6.61
CA ALA A 104 -12.22 9.76 7.50
C ALA A 104 -12.09 10.08 9.00
N GLY A 105 -11.30 11.08 9.38
CA GLY A 105 -11.10 11.44 10.78
C GLY A 105 -10.45 10.35 11.61
N VAL A 106 -9.54 9.56 11.02
CA VAL A 106 -8.82 8.45 11.66
C VAL A 106 -7.32 8.68 11.64
N VAL A 107 -6.60 8.03 12.55
CA VAL A 107 -5.15 7.97 12.45
C VAL A 107 -4.78 7.01 11.32
N VAL A 108 -3.96 7.46 10.38
CA VAL A 108 -3.44 6.60 9.30
C VAL A 108 -1.98 6.29 9.57
N LEU A 109 -1.59 5.03 9.37
CA LEU A 109 -0.22 4.54 9.55
C LEU A 109 0.24 3.92 8.23
N ASN A 110 1.09 4.64 7.49
CA ASN A 110 1.64 4.19 6.22
C ASN A 110 2.90 3.36 6.48
N VAL A 111 2.88 2.10 6.11
CA VAL A 111 3.91 1.11 6.45
C VAL A 111 4.90 0.94 5.30
N GLY A 112 6.18 1.15 5.59
CA GLY A 112 7.28 0.91 4.66
C GLY A 112 7.79 -0.52 4.75
N TYR A 113 7.00 -1.47 4.27
CA TYR A 113 7.37 -2.88 4.25
C TYR A 113 8.53 -3.15 3.28
N ARG A 114 9.29 -4.22 3.50
CA ARG A 114 10.42 -4.61 2.66
C ARG A 114 9.97 -5.04 1.27
N LEU A 115 10.76 -4.66 0.28
CA LEU A 115 10.49 -4.90 -1.14
C LEU A 115 11.38 -5.99 -1.71
N ALA A 116 10.88 -6.66 -2.73
CA ALA A 116 11.67 -7.52 -3.59
C ALA A 116 12.46 -6.67 -4.61
N PRO A 117 13.56 -7.15 -5.16
CA PRO A 117 14.16 -8.48 -4.94
C PRO A 117 14.98 -8.62 -3.67
N GLU A 118 15.30 -7.51 -2.96
CA GLU A 118 16.20 -7.51 -1.78
C GLU A 118 15.64 -8.34 -0.63
N ALA A 119 14.30 -8.30 -0.47
CA ALA A 119 13.59 -9.10 0.52
C ALA A 119 12.44 -9.87 -0.17
N PRO A 120 12.73 -11.06 -0.72
CA PRO A 120 11.72 -11.84 -1.43
C PRO A 120 10.64 -12.38 -0.49
N PHE A 121 9.59 -12.96 -1.07
CA PHE A 121 8.56 -13.66 -0.29
C PHE A 121 9.18 -14.62 0.72
N PRO A 122 8.72 -14.67 1.97
CA PRO A 122 7.51 -14.03 2.52
C PRO A 122 7.75 -12.71 3.29
N ALA A 123 8.79 -11.93 2.99
CA ALA A 123 9.16 -10.76 3.76
C ALA A 123 8.02 -9.74 3.91
N ALA A 124 7.42 -9.30 2.82
CA ALA A 124 6.36 -8.29 2.85
C ALA A 124 5.10 -8.73 3.62
N PRO A 125 4.55 -9.96 3.46
CA PRO A 125 3.48 -10.49 4.30
C PRO A 125 3.79 -10.50 5.80
N GLU A 126 4.99 -10.93 6.17
CA GLU A 126 5.40 -10.96 7.59
C GLU A 126 5.59 -9.54 8.15
N ASP A 127 6.06 -8.60 7.33
CA ASP A 127 6.16 -7.18 7.71
C ASP A 127 4.77 -6.57 7.94
N ALA A 128 3.81 -6.85 7.06
CA ALA A 128 2.45 -6.36 7.22
C ALA A 128 1.80 -6.86 8.52
N TYR A 129 1.95 -8.15 8.83
CA TYR A 129 1.44 -8.70 10.08
C TYR A 129 2.17 -8.13 11.30
N ARG A 130 3.50 -7.98 11.23
CA ARG A 130 4.28 -7.39 12.31
C ARG A 130 3.90 -5.94 12.57
N ALA A 131 3.69 -5.14 11.54
CA ALA A 131 3.21 -3.78 11.68
C ALA A 131 1.87 -3.73 12.42
N LEU A 132 0.93 -4.61 12.07
CA LEU A 132 -0.36 -4.71 12.74
C LEU A 132 -0.21 -5.05 14.23
N CYS A 133 0.62 -6.04 14.57
CA CYS A 133 0.89 -6.40 15.96
C CYS A 133 1.52 -5.24 16.75
N TRP A 134 2.54 -4.61 16.18
CA TRP A 134 3.22 -3.49 16.83
C TRP A 134 2.28 -2.29 17.06
N VAL A 135 1.44 -1.96 16.09
CA VAL A 135 0.46 -0.87 16.24
C VAL A 135 -0.54 -1.17 17.35
N TYR A 136 -1.01 -2.40 17.44
CA TYR A 136 -1.91 -2.83 18.52
C TYR A 136 -1.23 -2.75 19.90
N GLU A 137 -0.03 -3.28 20.03
CA GLU A 137 0.76 -3.29 21.28
C GLU A 137 1.10 -1.87 21.75
N ASN A 138 1.29 -0.93 20.81
CA ASN A 138 1.63 0.45 21.08
C ASN A 138 0.44 1.42 20.97
N ALA A 139 -0.79 0.91 20.94
CA ALA A 139 -2.00 1.72 20.70
C ALA A 139 -2.12 2.92 21.67
N MET A 140 -1.86 2.72 22.96
CA MET A 140 -1.90 3.79 23.97
C MET A 140 -0.84 4.86 23.70
N ALA A 141 0.39 4.47 23.39
CA ALA A 141 1.49 5.41 23.08
C ALA A 141 1.27 6.15 21.75
N LEU A 142 0.57 5.50 20.81
CA LEU A 142 0.14 6.11 19.55
C LEU A 142 -1.14 6.95 19.71
N GLY A 143 -1.78 6.96 20.88
CA GLY A 143 -3.02 7.70 21.12
C GLY A 143 -4.20 7.22 20.27
N ILE A 144 -4.25 5.92 19.97
CA ILE A 144 -5.31 5.28 19.17
C ILE A 144 -6.09 4.28 20.03
N ASP A 145 -7.26 3.90 19.55
CA ASP A 145 -8.06 2.81 20.12
C ASP A 145 -7.69 1.49 19.40
N GLY A 146 -6.92 0.64 20.08
CA GLY A 146 -6.50 -0.66 19.56
C GLY A 146 -7.66 -1.63 19.26
N SER A 147 -8.86 -1.38 19.77
CA SER A 147 -10.05 -2.16 19.41
C SER A 147 -10.68 -1.75 18.08
N ARG A 148 -10.23 -0.63 17.48
CA ARG A 148 -10.75 -0.06 16.23
C ARG A 148 -9.66 0.04 15.16
N LEU A 149 -9.02 -1.09 14.88
CA LEU A 149 -8.01 -1.21 13.83
C LEU A 149 -8.62 -1.63 12.50
N ALA A 150 -8.13 -1.04 11.43
CA ALA A 150 -8.43 -1.40 10.05
C ALA A 150 -7.14 -1.54 9.25
N VAL A 151 -7.19 -2.32 8.16
CA VAL A 151 -6.12 -2.42 7.17
C VAL A 151 -6.63 -2.00 5.80
N MET A 152 -5.80 -1.34 5.03
CA MET A 152 -6.11 -0.90 3.67
C MET A 152 -4.86 -0.95 2.80
N GLY A 153 -5.06 -1.14 1.54
CA GLY A 153 -4.00 -1.00 0.53
C GLY A 153 -4.55 -1.02 -0.87
N ASP A 154 -3.70 -0.72 -1.81
CA ASP A 154 -3.96 -0.74 -3.24
C ASP A 154 -3.10 -1.80 -3.92
N SER A 155 -3.62 -2.50 -4.93
CA SER A 155 -2.87 -3.50 -5.72
C SER A 155 -2.15 -4.52 -4.80
N ALA A 156 -0.83 -4.63 -4.87
CA ALA A 156 -0.02 -5.48 -3.99
C ALA A 156 -0.23 -5.17 -2.50
N GLY A 157 -0.42 -3.90 -2.12
CA GLY A 157 -0.74 -3.50 -0.75
C GLY A 157 -2.13 -3.98 -0.29
N ALA A 158 -3.09 -4.06 -1.20
CA ALA A 158 -4.39 -4.66 -0.92
C ALA A 158 -4.26 -6.18 -0.66
N SER A 159 -3.40 -6.88 -1.40
CA SER A 159 -3.08 -8.29 -1.11
C SER A 159 -2.42 -8.44 0.25
N LEU A 160 -1.49 -7.54 0.64
CA LEU A 160 -0.90 -7.53 1.99
C LEU A 160 -1.95 -7.30 3.07
N SER A 161 -2.91 -6.40 2.83
CA SER A 161 -4.03 -6.16 3.75
C SER A 161 -4.88 -7.41 3.96
N ALA A 162 -5.20 -8.13 2.88
CA ALA A 162 -5.93 -9.39 2.95
C ALA A 162 -5.15 -10.47 3.71
N VAL A 163 -3.84 -10.60 3.42
CA VAL A 163 -2.97 -11.57 4.11
C VAL A 163 -2.80 -11.21 5.58
N ALA A 164 -2.59 -9.93 5.93
CA ALA A 164 -2.52 -9.49 7.33
C ALA A 164 -3.82 -9.84 8.09
N ALA A 165 -4.99 -9.67 7.46
CA ALA A 165 -6.26 -10.05 8.06
C ALA A 165 -6.39 -11.57 8.24
N GLN A 166 -5.87 -12.39 7.34
CA GLN A 166 -5.82 -13.85 7.49
C GLN A 166 -4.85 -14.27 8.58
N LEU A 167 -3.63 -13.74 8.57
CA LEU A 167 -2.59 -14.06 9.55
C LEU A 167 -3.02 -13.70 10.97
N THR A 168 -3.68 -12.54 11.17
CA THR A 168 -4.17 -12.16 12.51
C THR A 168 -5.25 -13.08 13.00
N ARG A 169 -6.17 -13.54 12.11
CA ARG A 169 -7.17 -14.55 12.45
C ARG A 169 -6.51 -15.88 12.85
N ASP A 170 -5.61 -16.38 12.03
CA ASP A 170 -5.03 -17.71 12.17
C ASP A 170 -4.04 -17.80 13.35
N ARG A 171 -3.31 -16.70 13.60
CA ARG A 171 -2.36 -16.58 14.72
C ARG A 171 -2.98 -16.01 15.99
N LYS A 172 -4.32 -15.77 16.03
CA LYS A 172 -5.03 -15.15 17.16
C LYS A 172 -4.40 -13.81 17.58
N GLY A 173 -4.04 -13.03 16.60
CA GLY A 173 -3.42 -11.72 16.76
C GLY A 173 -4.44 -10.59 17.00
N PRO A 174 -4.07 -9.33 16.74
CA PRO A 174 -4.90 -8.16 16.97
C PRO A 174 -6.25 -8.22 16.25
N PRO A 175 -7.35 -7.78 16.88
CA PRO A 175 -8.65 -7.75 16.23
C PRO A 175 -8.69 -6.68 15.13
N LEU A 176 -9.23 -7.02 13.97
CA LEU A 176 -9.53 -6.08 12.90
C LEU A 176 -11.03 -5.84 12.78
N ARG A 177 -11.42 -4.59 12.57
CA ARG A 177 -12.82 -4.20 12.32
C ARG A 177 -13.16 -4.09 10.85
N LEU A 178 -12.16 -3.77 10.01
CA LEU A 178 -12.37 -3.52 8.59
C LEU A 178 -11.10 -3.88 7.81
N GLN A 179 -11.29 -4.38 6.60
CA GLN A 179 -10.27 -4.41 5.56
C GLN A 179 -10.82 -3.73 4.30
N ILE A 180 -10.00 -2.89 3.67
CA ILE A 180 -10.34 -2.18 2.44
C ILE A 180 -9.33 -2.59 1.37
N LEU A 181 -9.80 -3.29 0.36
CA LEU A 181 -8.96 -3.89 -0.67
C LEU A 181 -9.20 -3.17 -2.01
N CYS A 182 -8.30 -2.23 -2.36
CA CYS A 182 -8.39 -1.52 -3.62
C CYS A 182 -7.72 -2.35 -4.72
N TYR A 183 -8.50 -2.83 -5.69
CA TYR A 183 -8.05 -3.63 -6.85
C TYR A 183 -7.00 -4.70 -6.51
N ALA A 184 -7.25 -5.47 -5.44
CA ALA A 184 -6.35 -6.53 -4.98
C ALA A 184 -6.23 -7.66 -6.02
N PRO A 185 -5.02 -8.08 -6.42
CA PRO A 185 -4.83 -9.29 -7.22
C PRO A 185 -4.99 -10.54 -6.35
N THR A 186 -6.22 -11.06 -6.25
CA THR A 186 -6.58 -12.14 -5.33
C THR A 186 -6.53 -13.55 -5.92
N GLY A 187 -6.33 -13.68 -7.24
CA GLY A 187 -6.40 -14.97 -7.94
C GLY A 187 -5.21 -15.26 -8.83
N ALA A 188 -3.97 -15.14 -8.32
CA ALA A 188 -2.74 -15.12 -9.12
C ALA A 188 -2.54 -16.34 -10.06
N LEU A 189 -2.98 -17.53 -9.69
CA LEU A 189 -2.86 -18.72 -10.56
C LEU A 189 -4.03 -18.84 -11.56
N GLU A 190 -5.23 -18.43 -11.15
CA GLU A 190 -6.45 -18.48 -11.96
C GLU A 190 -6.59 -17.27 -12.88
N LEU A 191 -5.89 -16.16 -12.58
CA LEU A 191 -5.91 -14.94 -13.40
C LEU A 191 -5.44 -15.17 -14.84
N ARG A 192 -4.54 -16.13 -15.09
CA ARG A 192 -4.03 -16.44 -16.43
C ARG A 192 -5.10 -16.86 -17.44
N GLU A 193 -6.26 -17.27 -16.95
CA GLU A 193 -7.38 -17.74 -17.78
C GLU A 193 -8.53 -16.73 -17.90
N THR A 194 -8.45 -15.60 -17.18
CA THR A 194 -9.54 -14.61 -17.20
C THR A 194 -9.65 -13.88 -18.53
N GLN A 195 -10.88 -13.53 -18.92
CA GLN A 195 -11.11 -12.76 -20.13
C GLN A 195 -10.42 -11.39 -20.07
N SER A 196 -10.41 -10.75 -18.89
CA SER A 196 -9.75 -9.48 -18.67
C SER A 196 -8.24 -9.55 -18.97
N LEU A 197 -7.56 -10.62 -18.55
CA LEU A 197 -6.14 -10.78 -18.83
C LEU A 197 -5.89 -11.07 -20.32
N LYS A 198 -6.78 -11.83 -20.99
CA LYS A 198 -6.72 -12.05 -22.43
C LYS A 198 -6.91 -10.76 -23.23
N ASP A 199 -7.80 -9.88 -22.75
CA ASP A 199 -8.12 -8.61 -23.44
C ASP A 199 -7.07 -7.52 -23.19
N PHE A 200 -6.46 -7.47 -21.99
CA PHE A 200 -5.62 -6.36 -21.53
C PHE A 200 -4.20 -6.75 -21.12
N GLY A 201 -3.86 -8.04 -21.08
CA GLY A 201 -2.57 -8.53 -20.59
C GLY A 201 -1.48 -8.69 -21.67
N HIS A 202 -1.71 -8.24 -22.89
CA HIS A 202 -0.77 -8.41 -24.01
C HIS A 202 0.17 -7.20 -24.25
N GLY A 203 0.27 -6.31 -23.27
CA GLY A 203 1.04 -5.07 -23.35
C GLY A 203 0.18 -3.85 -23.72
N GLY A 204 0.76 -2.66 -23.65
CA GLY A 204 0.04 -1.41 -23.86
C GLY A 204 -0.79 -0.92 -22.67
N TYR A 205 -0.87 -1.71 -21.60
CA TYR A 205 -1.44 -1.36 -20.31
C TYR A 205 -0.40 -1.61 -19.21
N VAL A 206 -0.64 -1.05 -18.00
CA VAL A 206 0.33 -1.06 -16.88
C VAL A 206 0.80 -2.47 -16.50
N LEU A 207 -0.03 -3.49 -16.69
CA LEU A 207 0.30 -4.88 -16.39
C LEU A 207 0.29 -5.70 -17.68
N SER A 208 1.36 -6.46 -17.90
CA SER A 208 1.49 -7.41 -19.01
C SER A 208 1.61 -8.84 -18.50
N GLN A 209 1.24 -9.79 -19.33
CA GLN A 209 1.57 -11.20 -19.09
C GLN A 209 3.09 -11.38 -19.19
N PRO A 210 3.69 -12.26 -18.36
CA PRO A 210 5.07 -12.67 -18.52
C PRO A 210 5.29 -13.47 -19.79
#